data_5a76ae6dba41c5dff1c327d1953c3e8f
#
_entry.id   5a76ae6dba41c5dff1c327d1953c3e8f
#
_cell.length_a   1.000
_cell.length_b   1.000
_cell.length_c   1.000
_cell.angle_alpha   90.00
_cell.angle_beta   90.00
_cell.angle_gamma   90.00
#
_symmetry.space_group_name_H-M   'P 1'
#
loop_
_entity.id
_entity.type
_entity.pdbx_description
1 polymer ?
#
loop_
_entity_poly.entity_id
_entity_poly.type
_entity_poly.pdbx_seq_one_letter_code
_entity_poly.pdbx_strand_id
1 'polypeptide(L)'
;FELGFPIALQSSMISISCLVLQGVINSFGESVMAASNIINRIEQLVQQPFSSLHAALTTYAGQNIGAENVERVKKGYRQSGAVAAIFGLATIPVAYLFGENIIGAFVKDAEVIAIGTKALHIDSLFYAVVGMIHVSRAVLNGCGDTGFAVLNGLTEVVCRVVYSQVFTRIPFIGYWGIWVTTAATWVTTAFVCVLRYMSGVWQPEKREAKRKKW
;
A
#
# COMPACT_ATOMS: atom_id res chain seq x y z
N PHE A 1 16.34 -9.65 -16.48
CA PHE A 1 15.91 -8.29 -16.86
C PHE A 1 14.38 -8.18 -17.04
N GLU A 2 13.73 -9.15 -17.69
CA GLU A 2 12.26 -9.11 -17.97
C GLU A 2 11.36 -9.04 -16.73
N LEU A 3 11.77 -9.62 -15.61
CA LEU A 3 11.03 -9.58 -14.34
C LEU A 3 11.47 -8.42 -13.44
N GLY A 4 12.75 -8.14 -13.37
CA GLY A 4 13.30 -7.16 -12.43
C GLY A 4 13.01 -5.72 -12.82
N PHE A 5 13.10 -5.37 -14.12
CA PHE A 5 12.89 -4.00 -14.58
C PHE A 5 11.46 -3.46 -14.31
N PRO A 6 10.37 -4.19 -14.64
CA PRO A 6 9.01 -3.73 -14.33
C PRO A 6 8.75 -3.56 -12.83
N ILE A 7 9.30 -4.44 -11.98
CA ILE A 7 9.15 -4.35 -10.52
C ILE A 7 9.94 -3.15 -9.97
N ALA A 8 11.14 -2.90 -10.47
CA ALA A 8 11.92 -1.72 -10.11
C ALA A 8 11.21 -0.43 -10.55
N LEU A 9 10.65 -0.42 -11.76
CA LEU A 9 9.86 0.71 -12.26
C LEU A 9 8.62 0.96 -11.39
N GLN A 10 7.89 -0.08 -10.99
CA GLN A 10 6.77 0.02 -10.03
C GLN A 10 7.22 0.70 -8.74
N SER A 11 8.33 0.26 -8.14
CA SER A 11 8.84 0.82 -6.89
C SER A 11 9.26 2.29 -7.04
N SER A 12 9.87 2.65 -8.17
CA SER A 12 10.23 4.04 -8.49
C SER A 12 9.00 4.92 -8.65
N MET A 13 7.95 4.42 -9.32
CA MET A 13 6.68 5.13 -9.48
C MET A 13 6.03 5.40 -8.12
N ILE A 14 6.01 4.40 -7.23
CA ILE A 14 5.49 4.58 -5.86
C ILE A 14 6.27 5.68 -5.12
N SER A 15 7.59 5.67 -5.20
CA SER A 15 8.43 6.70 -4.57
C SER A 15 8.14 8.09 -5.13
N ILE A 16 7.99 8.23 -6.45
CA ILE A 16 7.62 9.49 -7.09
C ILE A 16 6.26 9.98 -6.60
N SER A 17 5.27 9.08 -6.45
CA SER A 17 3.96 9.45 -5.94
C SER A 17 4.01 10.03 -4.53
N CYS A 18 4.89 9.49 -3.67
CA CYS A 18 5.12 10.01 -2.33
C CYS A 18 5.75 11.40 -2.35
N LEU A 19 6.70 11.66 -3.28
CA LEU A 19 7.31 12.99 -3.45
C LEU A 19 6.28 14.05 -3.89
N VAL A 20 5.35 13.68 -4.77
CA VAL A 20 4.26 14.57 -5.18
C VAL A 20 3.38 14.95 -3.98
N LEU A 21 3.00 13.97 -3.16
CA LEU A 21 2.21 14.23 -1.95
C LEU A 21 3.00 15.09 -0.94
N GLN A 22 4.31 14.88 -0.81
CA GLN A 22 5.16 15.71 0.05
C GLN A 22 5.16 17.18 -0.39
N GLY A 23 5.13 17.45 -1.70
CA GLY A 23 4.99 18.80 -2.22
C GLY A 23 3.68 19.47 -1.78
N VAL A 24 2.58 18.71 -1.74
CA VAL A 24 1.29 19.21 -1.23
C VAL A 24 1.34 19.42 0.29
N ILE A 25 1.93 18.51 1.06
CA ILE A 25 2.08 18.62 2.51
C ILE A 25 2.82 19.93 2.89
N ASN A 26 3.88 20.26 2.16
CA ASN A 26 4.70 21.43 2.43
C ASN A 26 3.93 22.76 2.29
N SER A 27 2.79 22.77 1.58
CA SER A 27 1.96 23.97 1.44
C SER A 27 1.04 24.26 2.64
N PHE A 28 0.93 23.33 3.60
CA PHE A 28 0.02 23.45 4.75
C PHE A 28 0.66 23.93 6.06
N GLY A 29 1.93 24.29 6.02
CA GLY A 29 2.64 24.85 7.17
C GLY A 29 3.42 23.82 8.00
N GLU A 30 4.17 24.33 8.99
CA GLU A 30 5.16 23.55 9.73
C GLU A 30 4.56 22.46 10.61
N SER A 31 3.45 22.73 11.29
CA SER A 31 2.80 21.76 12.18
C SER A 31 2.29 20.54 11.41
N VAL A 32 1.66 20.75 10.24
CA VAL A 32 1.17 19.66 9.37
C VAL A 32 2.33 18.86 8.78
N MET A 33 3.40 19.56 8.36
CA MET A 33 4.59 18.93 7.83
C MET A 33 5.30 18.09 8.88
N ALA A 34 5.44 18.60 10.11
CA ALA A 34 6.04 17.86 11.23
C ALA A 34 5.20 16.61 11.58
N ALA A 35 3.89 16.75 11.69
CA ALA A 35 2.98 15.62 11.93
C ALA A 35 3.08 14.57 10.82
N SER A 36 3.06 14.98 9.56
CA SER A 36 3.18 14.06 8.41
C SER A 36 4.51 13.30 8.41
N ASN A 37 5.62 13.95 8.76
CA ASN A 37 6.92 13.30 8.85
C ASN A 37 6.96 12.23 9.96
N ILE A 38 6.31 12.48 11.10
CA ILE A 38 6.19 11.50 12.18
C ILE A 38 5.34 10.32 11.72
N ILE A 39 4.18 10.59 11.13
CA ILE A 39 3.29 9.54 10.58
C ILE A 39 4.02 8.68 9.55
N ASN A 40 4.75 9.27 8.61
CA ASN A 40 5.53 8.52 7.63
C ASN A 40 6.55 7.56 8.29
N ARG A 41 7.17 7.95 9.41
CA ARG A 41 8.07 7.06 10.16
C ARG A 41 7.33 5.90 10.82
N ILE A 42 6.16 6.17 11.40
CA ILE A 42 5.31 5.13 11.99
C ILE A 42 4.81 4.18 10.92
N GLU A 43 4.34 4.70 9.79
CA GLU A 43 3.93 3.88 8.64
C GLU A 43 5.06 2.95 8.17
N GLN A 44 6.28 3.44 8.04
CA GLN A 44 7.42 2.61 7.65
C GLN A 44 7.62 1.44 8.61
N LEU A 45 7.48 1.67 9.92
CA LEU A 45 7.57 0.59 10.92
C LEU A 45 6.42 -0.41 10.79
N VAL A 46 5.19 0.08 10.64
CA VAL A 46 4.00 -0.77 10.45
C VAL A 46 4.07 -1.56 9.14
N GLN A 47 4.69 -1.02 8.10
CA GLN A 47 4.80 -1.68 6.80
C GLN A 47 5.89 -2.76 6.74
N GLN A 48 6.84 -2.82 7.70
CA GLN A 48 7.91 -3.83 7.70
C GLN A 48 7.42 -5.28 7.74
N PRO A 49 6.45 -5.67 8.60
CA PRO A 49 5.88 -7.01 8.57
C PRO A 49 5.21 -7.34 7.24
N PHE A 50 4.49 -6.38 6.62
CA PHE A 50 3.89 -6.58 5.31
C PHE A 50 4.93 -6.76 4.21
N SER A 51 6.03 -6.00 4.26
CA SER A 51 7.13 -6.12 3.30
C SER A 51 7.85 -7.47 3.43
N SER A 52 8.06 -7.95 4.65
CA SER A 52 8.63 -9.27 4.91
C SER A 52 7.71 -10.39 4.40
N LEU A 53 6.42 -10.26 4.66
CA LEU A 53 5.41 -11.20 4.16
C LEU A 53 5.35 -11.18 2.63
N HIS A 54 5.43 -10.00 2.00
CA HIS A 54 5.53 -9.83 0.55
C HIS A 54 6.73 -10.60 -0.03
N ALA A 55 7.91 -10.41 0.51
CA ALA A 55 9.12 -11.08 0.03
C ALA A 55 9.01 -12.61 0.12
N ALA A 56 8.56 -13.12 1.28
CA ALA A 56 8.35 -14.54 1.49
C ALA A 56 7.30 -15.12 0.54
N LEU A 57 6.16 -14.45 0.40
CA LEU A 57 5.07 -14.92 -0.46
C LEU A 57 5.42 -14.82 -1.95
N THR A 58 6.22 -13.83 -2.37
CA THR A 58 6.71 -13.72 -3.74
C THR A 58 7.54 -14.94 -4.12
N THR A 59 8.48 -15.32 -3.26
CA THR A 59 9.32 -16.53 -3.46
C THR A 59 8.48 -17.79 -3.45
N TYR A 60 7.58 -17.92 -2.48
CA TYR A 60 6.68 -19.06 -2.37
C TYR A 60 5.78 -19.21 -3.60
N ALA A 61 5.20 -18.11 -4.09
CA ALA A 61 4.36 -18.12 -5.28
C ALA A 61 5.15 -18.52 -6.53
N GLY A 62 6.35 -17.95 -6.73
CA GLY A 62 7.23 -18.28 -7.85
C GLY A 62 7.63 -19.77 -7.89
N GLN A 63 8.03 -20.32 -6.75
CA GLN A 63 8.38 -21.75 -6.65
C GLN A 63 7.20 -22.67 -6.94
N ASN A 64 6.02 -22.37 -6.38
CA ASN A 64 4.85 -23.23 -6.58
C ASN A 64 4.24 -23.10 -7.98
N ILE A 65 4.32 -21.93 -8.61
CA ILE A 65 3.95 -21.76 -10.03
C ILE A 65 4.91 -22.52 -10.94
N GLY A 66 6.22 -22.48 -10.67
CA GLY A 66 7.22 -23.26 -11.41
C GLY A 66 7.03 -24.77 -11.27
N ALA A 67 6.44 -25.22 -10.17
CA ALA A 67 6.04 -26.61 -9.93
C ALA A 67 4.59 -26.93 -10.37
N GLU A 68 3.94 -26.04 -11.12
CA GLU A 68 2.55 -26.16 -11.61
C GLU A 68 1.50 -26.33 -10.51
N ASN A 69 1.81 -25.97 -9.26
CA ASN A 69 0.94 -26.14 -8.11
C ASN A 69 0.17 -24.86 -7.76
N VAL A 70 -0.80 -24.52 -8.61
CA VAL A 70 -1.65 -23.32 -8.48
C VAL A 70 -2.44 -23.32 -7.16
N GLU A 71 -2.90 -24.48 -6.68
CA GLU A 71 -3.68 -24.57 -5.45
C GLU A 71 -2.86 -24.18 -4.21
N ARG A 72 -1.56 -24.51 -4.18
CA ARG A 72 -0.68 -24.04 -3.11
C ARG A 72 -0.52 -22.53 -3.11
N VAL A 73 -0.42 -21.91 -4.29
CA VAL A 73 -0.35 -20.44 -4.40
C VAL A 73 -1.63 -19.79 -3.86
N LYS A 74 -2.80 -20.31 -4.21
CA LYS A 74 -4.09 -19.83 -3.68
C LYS A 74 -4.18 -19.99 -2.16
N LYS A 75 -3.70 -21.13 -1.61
CA LYS A 75 -3.65 -21.36 -0.17
C LYS A 75 -2.72 -20.35 0.51
N GLY A 76 -1.52 -20.14 -0.05
CA GLY A 76 -0.57 -19.14 0.43
C GLY A 76 -1.16 -17.72 0.44
N TYR A 77 -1.84 -17.33 -0.64
CA TYR A 77 -2.54 -16.05 -0.71
C TYR A 77 -3.56 -15.87 0.41
N ARG A 78 -4.42 -16.87 0.63
CA ARG A 78 -5.45 -16.81 1.68
C ARG A 78 -4.86 -16.73 3.08
N GLN A 79 -3.86 -17.56 3.37
CA GLN A 79 -3.20 -17.59 4.68
C GLN A 79 -2.45 -16.28 4.96
N SER A 80 -1.66 -15.80 3.99
CA SER A 80 -0.96 -14.54 4.10
C SER A 80 -1.91 -13.35 4.19
N GLY A 81 -3.04 -13.38 3.44
CA GLY A 81 -4.10 -12.38 3.53
C GLY A 81 -4.74 -12.33 4.92
N ALA A 82 -5.01 -13.48 5.53
CA ALA A 82 -5.54 -13.54 6.89
C ALA A 82 -4.54 -12.97 7.91
N VAL A 83 -3.26 -13.34 7.83
CA VAL A 83 -2.21 -12.81 8.71
C VAL A 83 -2.08 -11.30 8.56
N ALA A 84 -2.04 -10.80 7.32
CA ALA A 84 -1.96 -9.37 7.04
C ALA A 84 -3.19 -8.59 7.55
N ALA A 85 -4.40 -9.15 7.37
CA ALA A 85 -5.62 -8.55 7.87
C ALA A 85 -5.65 -8.50 9.40
N ILE A 86 -5.32 -9.60 10.09
CA ILE A 86 -5.26 -9.66 11.55
C ILE A 86 -4.26 -8.63 12.08
N PHE A 87 -3.06 -8.56 11.50
CA PHE A 87 -2.04 -7.59 11.91
C PHE A 87 -2.53 -6.15 11.68
N GLY A 88 -3.07 -5.84 10.48
CA GLY A 88 -3.59 -4.51 10.17
C GLY A 88 -4.75 -4.11 11.08
N LEU A 89 -5.68 -5.01 11.39
CA LEU A 89 -6.76 -4.74 12.34
C LEU A 89 -6.27 -4.57 13.76
N ALA A 90 -5.23 -5.29 14.17
CA ALA A 90 -4.63 -5.16 15.50
C ALA A 90 -3.94 -3.79 15.72
N THR A 91 -3.57 -3.09 14.67
CA THR A 91 -3.01 -1.73 14.78
C THR A 91 -4.05 -0.69 15.20
N ILE A 92 -5.35 -0.93 14.91
CA ILE A 92 -6.43 0.01 15.22
C ILE A 92 -6.52 0.31 16.73
N PRO A 93 -6.74 -0.69 17.60
CA PRO A 93 -6.79 -0.42 19.04
C PRO A 93 -5.49 0.19 19.57
N VAL A 94 -4.33 -0.19 19.03
CA VAL A 94 -3.04 0.40 19.42
C VAL A 94 -3.01 1.90 19.07
N ALA A 95 -3.42 2.28 17.87
CA ALA A 95 -3.48 3.67 17.44
C ALA A 95 -4.45 4.50 18.28
N TYR A 96 -5.64 3.96 18.58
CA TYR A 96 -6.67 4.68 19.33
C TYR A 96 -6.37 4.80 20.83
N LEU A 97 -5.74 3.79 21.43
CA LEU A 97 -5.42 3.80 22.86
C LEU A 97 -4.11 4.50 23.19
N PHE A 98 -3.12 4.40 22.29
CA PHE A 98 -1.76 4.88 22.55
C PHE A 98 -1.28 5.93 21.54
N GLY A 99 -2.11 6.38 20.60
CA GLY A 99 -1.73 7.28 19.52
C GLY A 99 -1.07 8.57 20.00
N GLU A 100 -1.66 9.21 21.02
CA GLU A 100 -1.10 10.43 21.61
C GLU A 100 0.29 10.19 22.23
N ASN A 101 0.45 9.09 22.96
CA ASN A 101 1.73 8.72 23.58
C ASN A 101 2.78 8.38 22.51
N ILE A 102 2.36 7.69 21.43
CA ILE A 102 3.24 7.33 20.30
C ILE A 102 3.75 8.60 19.63
N ILE A 103 2.86 9.54 19.28
CA ILE A 103 3.26 10.80 18.64
C ILE A 103 4.08 11.67 19.61
N GLY A 104 3.64 11.75 20.89
CA GLY A 104 4.32 12.50 21.94
C GLY A 104 5.74 12.02 22.26
N ALA A 105 6.09 10.79 21.90
CA ALA A 105 7.46 10.28 21.98
C ALA A 105 8.40 10.90 20.93
N PHE A 106 7.87 11.45 19.84
CA PHE A 106 8.65 12.09 18.77
C PHE A 106 8.70 13.61 18.91
N VAL A 107 7.69 14.24 19.49
CA VAL A 107 7.55 15.71 19.55
C VAL A 107 6.81 16.11 20.84
N LYS A 108 7.07 17.34 21.31
CA LYS A 108 6.40 17.90 22.50
C LYS A 108 5.38 18.99 22.15
N ASP A 109 5.30 19.41 20.91
CA ASP A 109 4.34 20.41 20.44
C ASP A 109 2.92 19.84 20.44
N ALA A 110 2.02 20.50 21.19
CA ALA A 110 0.64 20.01 21.39
C ALA A 110 -0.18 20.01 20.09
N GLU A 111 0.06 20.97 19.18
CA GLU A 111 -0.64 21.04 17.91
C GLU A 111 -0.20 19.89 17.01
N VAL A 112 1.10 19.63 16.92
CA VAL A 112 1.65 18.51 16.14
C VAL A 112 1.15 17.16 16.69
N ILE A 113 1.10 17.02 18.02
CA ILE A 113 0.56 15.80 18.67
C ILE A 113 -0.91 15.61 18.29
N ALA A 114 -1.73 16.65 18.37
CA ALA A 114 -3.16 16.57 18.05
C ALA A 114 -3.40 16.21 16.58
N ILE A 115 -2.65 16.82 15.64
CA ILE A 115 -2.75 16.51 14.20
C ILE A 115 -2.27 15.09 13.95
N GLY A 116 -1.09 14.71 14.45
CA GLY A 116 -0.50 13.40 14.23
C GLY A 116 -1.34 12.26 14.81
N THR A 117 -1.93 12.43 15.99
CA THR A 117 -2.81 11.43 16.60
C THR A 117 -4.04 11.16 15.73
N LYS A 118 -4.73 12.21 15.26
CA LYS A 118 -5.88 12.05 14.37
C LYS A 118 -5.49 11.42 13.04
N ALA A 119 -4.35 11.81 12.48
CA ALA A 119 -3.80 11.22 11.26
C ALA A 119 -3.54 9.72 11.43
N LEU A 120 -2.90 9.33 12.55
CA LEU A 120 -2.66 7.92 12.88
C LEU A 120 -3.96 7.13 13.03
N HIS A 121 -5.01 7.74 13.61
CA HIS A 121 -6.33 7.12 13.69
C HIS A 121 -6.90 6.84 12.30
N ILE A 122 -6.81 7.81 11.37
CA ILE A 122 -7.29 7.63 9.98
C ILE A 122 -6.52 6.49 9.31
N ASP A 123 -5.19 6.55 9.31
CA ASP A 123 -4.34 5.60 8.58
C ASP A 123 -4.46 4.17 9.13
N SER A 124 -4.59 4.03 10.47
CA SER A 124 -4.73 2.71 11.12
C SER A 124 -5.95 1.92 10.62
N LEU A 125 -7.04 2.60 10.24
CA LEU A 125 -8.23 1.95 9.68
C LEU A 125 -7.94 1.26 8.33
N PHE A 126 -6.91 1.69 7.63
CA PHE A 126 -6.59 1.22 6.29
C PHE A 126 -5.34 0.31 6.23
N TYR A 127 -4.63 0.05 7.34
CA TYR A 127 -3.46 -0.83 7.32
C TYR A 127 -3.79 -2.28 6.91
N ALA A 128 -4.98 -2.77 7.22
CA ALA A 128 -5.43 -4.06 6.70
C ALA A 128 -5.54 -4.05 5.15
N VAL A 129 -5.97 -2.93 4.56
CA VAL A 129 -6.03 -2.72 3.12
C VAL A 129 -4.61 -2.69 2.52
N VAL A 130 -3.67 -2.02 3.18
CA VAL A 130 -2.24 -2.02 2.79
C VAL A 130 -1.68 -3.43 2.80
N GLY A 131 -1.97 -4.22 3.83
CA GLY A 131 -1.59 -5.64 3.89
C GLY A 131 -2.10 -6.43 2.70
N MET A 132 -3.34 -6.22 2.27
CA MET A 132 -3.90 -6.87 1.08
C MET A 132 -3.22 -6.44 -0.22
N ILE A 133 -2.78 -5.18 -0.34
CA ILE A 133 -1.95 -4.73 -1.47
C ILE A 133 -0.66 -5.54 -1.52
N HIS A 134 0.07 -5.63 -0.39
CA HIS A 134 1.33 -6.37 -0.32
C HIS A 134 1.16 -7.85 -0.68
N VAL A 135 0.13 -8.51 -0.15
CA VAL A 135 -0.16 -9.93 -0.42
C VAL A 135 -0.53 -10.16 -1.89
N SER A 136 -1.37 -9.30 -2.47
CA SER A 136 -1.78 -9.44 -3.87
C SER A 136 -0.61 -9.17 -4.83
N ARG A 137 0.17 -8.12 -4.58
CA ARG A 137 1.40 -7.81 -5.34
C ARG A 137 2.41 -8.97 -5.26
N ALA A 138 2.58 -9.56 -4.08
CA ALA A 138 3.51 -10.67 -3.87
C ALA A 138 3.21 -11.86 -4.79
N VAL A 139 1.95 -12.27 -4.85
CA VAL A 139 1.55 -13.38 -5.73
C VAL A 139 1.68 -13.00 -7.20
N LEU A 140 1.21 -11.82 -7.61
CA LEU A 140 1.28 -11.37 -9.00
C LEU A 140 2.73 -11.23 -9.49
N ASN A 141 3.61 -10.64 -8.68
CA ASN A 141 5.03 -10.50 -8.97
C ASN A 141 5.74 -11.86 -8.98
N GLY A 142 5.46 -12.72 -8.00
CA GLY A 142 6.03 -14.06 -7.90
C GLY A 142 5.61 -14.98 -9.05
N CYS A 143 4.39 -14.83 -9.53
CA CYS A 143 3.91 -15.54 -10.72
C CYS A 143 4.35 -14.88 -12.03
N GLY A 144 5.15 -13.81 -11.98
CA GLY A 144 5.73 -13.13 -13.13
C GLY A 144 4.71 -12.27 -13.93
N ASP A 145 3.65 -11.75 -13.31
CA ASP A 145 2.72 -10.82 -13.96
C ASP A 145 3.29 -9.38 -13.93
N THR A 146 4.42 -9.21 -14.59
CA THR A 146 5.21 -7.97 -14.56
C THR A 146 4.56 -6.80 -15.28
N GLY A 147 3.77 -7.05 -16.31
CA GLY A 147 3.01 -5.99 -16.98
C GLY A 147 2.01 -5.33 -16.03
N PHE A 148 1.42 -6.11 -15.12
CA PHE A 148 0.56 -5.57 -14.09
C PHE A 148 1.33 -4.78 -13.02
N ALA A 149 2.58 -5.15 -12.73
CA ALA A 149 3.40 -4.38 -11.79
C ALA A 149 3.52 -2.91 -12.21
N VAL A 150 3.83 -2.65 -13.49
CA VAL A 150 3.91 -1.28 -14.03
C VAL A 150 2.55 -0.58 -13.97
N LEU A 151 1.47 -1.26 -14.39
CA LEU A 151 0.12 -0.69 -14.34
C LEU A 151 -0.29 -0.32 -12.91
N ASN A 152 0.04 -1.16 -11.95
CA ASN A 152 -0.26 -0.90 -10.54
C ASN A 152 0.53 0.30 -9.97
N GLY A 153 1.82 0.42 -10.32
CA GLY A 153 2.60 1.61 -9.98
C GLY A 153 2.02 2.88 -10.58
N LEU A 154 1.62 2.83 -11.86
CA LEU A 154 0.98 3.96 -12.53
C LEU A 154 -0.36 4.33 -11.87
N THR A 155 -1.18 3.34 -11.52
CA THR A 155 -2.43 3.56 -10.79
C THR A 155 -2.18 4.33 -9.51
N GLU A 156 -1.17 3.93 -8.73
CA GLU A 156 -0.85 4.60 -7.46
C GLU A 156 -0.41 6.05 -7.66
N VAL A 157 0.45 6.33 -8.67
CA VAL A 157 0.86 7.70 -9.02
C VAL A 157 -0.35 8.54 -9.40
N VAL A 158 -1.16 8.06 -10.34
CA VAL A 158 -2.33 8.79 -10.86
C VAL A 158 -3.34 9.07 -9.75
N CYS A 159 -3.67 8.04 -8.96
CA CYS A 159 -4.61 8.19 -7.84
C CYS A 159 -4.08 9.21 -6.82
N ARG A 160 -2.80 9.14 -6.44
CA ARG A 160 -2.22 10.04 -5.45
C ARG A 160 -2.17 11.48 -5.95
N VAL A 161 -1.83 11.70 -7.22
CA VAL A 161 -1.84 13.03 -7.83
C VAL A 161 -3.27 13.59 -7.90
N VAL A 162 -4.21 12.82 -8.44
CA VAL A 162 -5.59 13.26 -8.62
C VAL A 162 -6.27 13.50 -7.26
N TYR A 163 -6.18 12.54 -6.35
CA TYR A 163 -6.83 12.64 -5.05
C TYR A 163 -6.25 13.76 -4.19
N SER A 164 -4.92 13.98 -4.23
CA SER A 164 -4.32 15.10 -3.49
C SER A 164 -4.86 16.45 -4.00
N GLN A 165 -4.98 16.63 -5.30
CA GLN A 165 -5.54 17.86 -5.87
C GLN A 165 -7.04 18.04 -5.59
N VAL A 166 -7.80 16.95 -5.52
CA VAL A 166 -9.22 17.00 -5.24
C VAL A 166 -9.50 17.24 -3.76
N PHE A 167 -8.97 16.37 -2.89
CA PHE A 167 -9.35 16.41 -1.48
C PHE A 167 -8.76 17.59 -0.71
N THR A 168 -7.56 18.04 -1.05
CA THR A 168 -6.95 19.20 -0.37
C THR A 168 -7.53 20.55 -0.80
N ARG A 169 -8.25 20.59 -1.94
CA ARG A 169 -8.95 21.81 -2.40
C ARG A 169 -10.38 21.93 -1.87
N ILE A 170 -10.91 20.90 -1.24
CA ILE A 170 -12.22 20.97 -0.61
C ILE A 170 -12.09 21.75 0.71
N PRO A 171 -12.72 22.95 0.85
CA PRO A 171 -12.51 23.81 2.01
C PRO A 171 -12.84 23.15 3.35
N PHE A 172 -13.83 22.24 3.36
CA PHE A 172 -14.25 21.50 4.56
C PHE A 172 -13.22 20.45 4.99
N ILE A 173 -12.44 19.88 4.07
CA ILE A 173 -11.44 18.84 4.37
C ILE A 173 -10.09 19.47 4.69
N GLY A 174 -9.69 20.49 3.90
CA GLY A 174 -8.41 21.19 4.10
C GLY A 174 -7.21 20.25 4.11
N TYR A 175 -6.32 20.42 5.08
CA TYR A 175 -5.11 19.58 5.21
C TYR A 175 -5.40 18.11 5.57
N TRP A 176 -6.58 17.77 6.08
CA TRP A 176 -6.98 16.38 6.29
C TRP A 176 -7.07 15.60 4.97
N GLY A 177 -7.24 16.31 3.86
CA GLY A 177 -7.19 15.75 2.51
C GLY A 177 -5.90 14.97 2.20
N ILE A 178 -4.80 15.22 2.93
CA ILE A 178 -3.54 14.49 2.80
C ILE A 178 -3.74 13.01 3.15
N TRP A 179 -4.27 12.74 4.35
CA TRP A 179 -4.49 11.36 4.83
C TRP A 179 -5.66 10.70 4.12
N VAL A 180 -6.72 11.45 3.79
CA VAL A 180 -7.81 10.95 2.94
C VAL A 180 -7.29 10.54 1.55
N THR A 181 -6.36 11.30 0.97
CA THR A 181 -5.68 10.94 -0.29
C THR A 181 -4.93 9.61 -0.17
N THR A 182 -4.17 9.45 0.90
CA THR A 182 -3.40 8.23 1.17
C THR A 182 -4.34 7.03 1.30
N ALA A 183 -5.37 7.14 2.14
CA ALA A 183 -6.37 6.10 2.35
C ALA A 183 -7.11 5.72 1.05
N ALA A 184 -7.59 6.71 0.29
CA ALA A 184 -8.27 6.49 -0.98
C ALA A 184 -7.35 5.84 -2.02
N THR A 185 -6.07 6.23 -2.06
CA THR A 185 -5.07 5.61 -2.93
C THR A 185 -4.87 4.15 -2.57
N TRP A 186 -4.74 3.82 -1.28
CA TRP A 186 -4.61 2.43 -0.83
C TRP A 186 -5.83 1.59 -1.19
N VAL A 187 -7.05 2.09 -0.97
CA VAL A 187 -8.29 1.39 -1.32
C VAL A 187 -8.36 1.12 -2.82
N THR A 188 -8.10 2.13 -3.66
CA THR A 188 -8.12 1.97 -5.11
C THR A 188 -7.05 0.99 -5.58
N THR A 189 -5.84 1.09 -5.05
CA THR A 189 -4.73 0.18 -5.39
C THR A 189 -5.02 -1.25 -4.97
N ALA A 190 -5.57 -1.45 -3.76
CA ALA A 190 -5.99 -2.77 -3.28
C ALA A 190 -7.06 -3.36 -4.19
N PHE A 191 -8.07 -2.59 -4.54
CA PHE A 191 -9.15 -3.01 -5.43
C PHE A 191 -8.61 -3.49 -6.78
N VAL A 192 -7.73 -2.71 -7.41
CA VAL A 192 -7.09 -3.08 -8.69
C VAL A 192 -6.24 -4.34 -8.56
N CYS A 193 -5.47 -4.48 -7.47
CA CYS A 193 -4.66 -5.68 -7.20
C CYS A 193 -5.52 -6.93 -7.00
N VAL A 194 -6.58 -6.82 -6.18
CA VAL A 194 -7.49 -7.95 -5.91
C VAL A 194 -8.25 -8.36 -7.17
N LEU A 195 -8.76 -7.40 -7.95
CA LEU A 195 -9.40 -7.69 -9.23
C LEU A 195 -8.46 -8.42 -10.19
N ARG A 196 -7.19 -7.98 -10.26
CA ARG A 196 -6.19 -8.67 -11.08
C ARG A 196 -5.94 -10.09 -10.61
N TYR A 197 -5.80 -10.30 -9.30
CA TYR A 197 -5.68 -11.63 -8.73
C TYR A 197 -6.89 -12.50 -9.05
N MET A 198 -8.12 -11.98 -8.87
CA MET A 198 -9.37 -12.71 -9.13
C MET A 198 -9.56 -13.06 -10.62
N SER A 199 -9.04 -12.24 -11.54
CA SER A 199 -9.10 -12.53 -12.98
C SER A 199 -8.37 -13.84 -13.35
N GLY A 200 -7.45 -14.29 -12.50
CA GLY A 200 -6.66 -15.51 -12.67
C GLY A 200 -5.67 -15.47 -13.82
N VAL A 201 -5.41 -14.32 -14.44
CA VAL A 201 -4.45 -14.17 -15.55
C VAL A 201 -3.03 -14.50 -15.14
N TRP A 202 -2.70 -14.46 -13.85
CA TRP A 202 -1.42 -14.88 -13.29
C TRP A 202 -1.18 -16.39 -13.37
N GLN A 203 -2.24 -17.22 -13.62
CA GLN A 203 -2.14 -18.67 -13.76
C GLN A 203 -1.55 -19.02 -15.14
N PRO A 204 -0.64 -20.03 -15.24
CA PRO A 204 0.03 -20.39 -16.49
C PRO A 204 -0.94 -20.71 -17.62
N GLU A 205 -1.96 -21.54 -17.36
CA GLU A 205 -2.95 -21.95 -18.32
C GLU A 205 -3.67 -20.78 -19.02
N LYS A 206 -4.07 -19.78 -18.24
CA LYS A 206 -4.74 -18.58 -18.77
C LYS A 206 -3.78 -17.65 -19.51
N ARG A 207 -2.50 -17.65 -19.14
CA ARG A 207 -1.44 -16.90 -19.86
C ARG A 207 -1.21 -17.47 -21.26
N GLU A 208 -1.05 -18.78 -21.36
CA GLU A 208 -0.87 -19.45 -22.66
C GLU A 208 -2.07 -19.27 -23.57
N ALA A 209 -3.29 -19.42 -23.02
CA ALA A 209 -4.53 -19.20 -23.75
C ALA A 209 -4.64 -17.77 -24.30
N LYS A 210 -4.09 -16.77 -23.58
CA LYS A 210 -4.06 -15.39 -24.05
C LYS A 210 -2.98 -15.14 -25.08
N ARG A 211 -1.81 -15.78 -24.97
CA ARG A 211 -0.73 -15.69 -26.00
C ARG A 211 -1.13 -16.31 -27.34
N LYS A 212 -1.95 -17.38 -27.35
CA LYS A 212 -2.44 -18.05 -28.58
C LYS A 212 -3.53 -17.26 -29.32
N LYS A 213 -4.06 -16.19 -28.73
CA LYS A 213 -5.11 -15.33 -29.34
C LYS A 213 -4.58 -14.08 -30.04
N TRP A 214 -3.27 -13.85 -29.97
CA TRP A 214 -2.52 -12.78 -30.67
C TRP A 214 -1.48 -13.39 -31.64
#